data_6a786f5997936cf8001dd29420abd3ca
#
_entry.id   6a786f5997936cf8001dd29420abd3ca
#
_cell.length_a   1.000
_cell.length_b   1.000
_cell.length_c   1.000
_cell.angle_alpha   90.00
_cell.angle_beta   90.00
_cell.angle_gamma   90.00
#
_symmetry.space_group_name_H-M   'P 1'
#
loop_
_entity.id
_entity.type
_entity.pdbx_description
1 polymer ?
#
loop_
_entity_poly.entity_id
_entity_poly.type
_entity_poly.pdbx_seq_one_letter_code
_entity_poly.pdbx_strand_id
1 'polypeptide(L)'
;MRGLLALVLGLFAVALSANPAVHEYKLDNGLKLIVKEDHRAPIMVSQVWYKVGSSYEHDGITGLSHVLEHMMFKGTKAHPNGEFSKIISENGGRENAFTSQDYTAYFQTMEKSRLPVSFELEADRMRNLTIPDDEVLKEVKVVMEERRMRTEDNPQSLTYEQFNATAYTSSPYRIPVIGWMDDLENLQVEDLKDWYRMWYAPNNATLVVVGDVDPDEVYAQAKKYFGPLKPSKIKPVKPRHEIRQLGRKDLKVEAPAKLPYLIMGYKAPVVLNAEQDWEPYALDVLAGVLDGGDSARLASELVRGKAVAASAGASYDGYDRLETLFLLSGTPATGHSIADLEKALLEQVKRVREKPASVKELDRVKAQIRASKVYEQDSIFYQAMQIGILETVGLSWKDADAYLERIEAVTPEQVQAVARKYLVPERLTVAELVPQPIDPKHPPRTGGSAHVR
;
A
#
# COMPACT_ATOMS: atom_id res chain seq x y z
N MET A 1 -62.98 0.66 42.46
CA MET A 1 -62.53 1.16 41.15
C MET A 1 -61.09 0.69 41.00
N ARG A 2 -60.85 -0.33 40.22
CA ARG A 2 -59.53 -0.95 39.98
C ARG A 2 -58.98 -0.40 38.63
N GLY A 3 -57.94 0.41 38.66
CA GLY A 3 -57.27 0.89 37.45
C GLY A 3 -56.28 -0.14 36.95
N LEU A 4 -56.46 -0.59 35.71
CA LEU A 4 -55.54 -1.44 34.95
C LEU A 4 -54.39 -0.58 34.42
N LEU A 5 -53.16 -0.85 34.84
CA LEU A 5 -51.95 -0.29 34.25
C LEU A 5 -51.49 -1.22 33.13
N ALA A 6 -51.65 -0.82 31.89
CA ALA A 6 -51.13 -1.56 30.73
C ALA A 6 -49.66 -1.21 30.51
N LEU A 7 -48.78 -2.18 30.69
CA LEU A 7 -47.33 -2.09 30.42
C LEU A 7 -47.13 -2.35 28.92
N VAL A 8 -46.80 -1.32 28.15
CA VAL A 8 -46.40 -1.45 26.75
C VAL A 8 -44.91 -1.79 26.73
N LEU A 9 -44.55 -3.06 26.54
CA LEU A 9 -43.22 -3.49 26.22
C LEU A 9 -42.94 -3.17 24.73
N GLY A 10 -42.19 -2.09 24.47
CA GLY A 10 -41.62 -1.84 23.16
C GLY A 10 -40.50 -2.82 22.88
N LEU A 11 -40.72 -3.77 21.99
CA LEU A 11 -39.68 -4.60 21.40
C LEU A 11 -38.80 -3.68 20.48
N PHE A 12 -37.66 -3.23 20.99
CA PHE A 12 -36.58 -2.74 20.13
C PHE A 12 -35.96 -3.99 19.49
N ALA A 13 -36.36 -4.28 18.25
CA ALA A 13 -35.59 -5.16 17.39
C ALA A 13 -34.27 -4.48 17.09
N VAL A 14 -33.21 -4.90 17.77
CA VAL A 14 -31.82 -4.61 17.34
C VAL A 14 -31.67 -5.33 16.02
N ALA A 15 -31.80 -4.60 14.92
CA ALA A 15 -31.36 -5.11 13.64
C ALA A 15 -29.85 -5.42 13.78
N LEU A 16 -29.51 -6.71 13.90
CA LEU A 16 -28.13 -7.13 13.61
C LEU A 16 -27.86 -6.65 12.19
N SER A 17 -27.05 -5.62 12.04
CA SER A 17 -26.46 -5.29 10.75
C SER A 17 -25.64 -6.49 10.32
N ALA A 18 -26.19 -7.33 9.46
CA ALA A 18 -25.40 -8.30 8.75
C ALA A 18 -24.27 -7.52 8.03
N ASN A 19 -23.02 -7.99 8.11
CA ASN A 19 -21.96 -7.41 7.30
C ASN A 19 -22.47 -7.36 5.85
N PRO A 20 -22.27 -6.21 5.14
CA PRO A 20 -22.69 -6.07 3.76
C PRO A 20 -22.18 -7.25 2.93
N ALA A 21 -23.07 -7.88 2.18
CA ALA A 21 -22.71 -9.06 1.40
C ALA A 21 -21.66 -8.71 0.35
N VAL A 22 -20.64 -9.55 0.22
CA VAL A 22 -19.63 -9.45 -0.84
C VAL A 22 -19.92 -10.53 -1.87
N HIS A 23 -20.07 -10.13 -3.12
CA HIS A 23 -20.38 -11.00 -4.24
C HIS A 23 -19.18 -11.12 -5.15
N GLU A 24 -18.81 -12.34 -5.51
CA GLU A 24 -17.68 -12.63 -6.39
C GLU A 24 -18.17 -13.28 -7.69
N TYR A 25 -17.73 -12.74 -8.81
CA TYR A 25 -18.02 -13.23 -10.15
C TYR A 25 -16.71 -13.38 -10.95
N LYS A 26 -16.78 -14.22 -11.97
CA LYS A 26 -15.69 -14.37 -12.94
C LYS A 26 -16.25 -14.37 -14.34
N LEU A 27 -15.71 -13.51 -15.20
CA LEU A 27 -16.05 -13.46 -16.62
C LEU A 27 -15.27 -14.53 -17.41
N ASP A 28 -15.81 -14.92 -18.58
CA ASP A 28 -15.20 -15.95 -19.44
C ASP A 28 -13.79 -15.60 -19.91
N ASN A 29 -13.47 -14.31 -20.02
CA ASN A 29 -12.14 -13.81 -20.39
C ASN A 29 -11.14 -13.76 -19.22
N GLY A 30 -11.57 -14.19 -18.02
CA GLY A 30 -10.73 -14.30 -16.84
C GLY A 30 -10.78 -13.11 -15.88
N LEU A 31 -11.50 -12.03 -16.21
CA LEU A 31 -11.68 -10.90 -15.28
C LEU A 31 -12.43 -11.37 -14.03
N LYS A 32 -11.85 -11.07 -12.87
CA LYS A 32 -12.51 -11.25 -11.58
C LYS A 32 -13.27 -9.97 -11.23
N LEU A 33 -14.52 -10.10 -10.81
CA LEU A 33 -15.33 -9.00 -10.31
C LEU A 33 -15.72 -9.28 -8.86
N ILE A 34 -15.54 -8.28 -8.01
CA ILE A 34 -15.99 -8.31 -6.61
C ILE A 34 -16.87 -7.09 -6.39
N VAL A 35 -18.08 -7.34 -5.88
CA VAL A 35 -19.06 -6.30 -5.58
C VAL A 35 -19.39 -6.36 -4.09
N LYS A 36 -19.31 -5.23 -3.41
CA LYS A 36 -19.72 -5.07 -2.01
C LYS A 36 -20.77 -3.98 -1.92
N GLU A 37 -21.95 -4.34 -1.38
CA GLU A 37 -23.05 -3.40 -1.20
C GLU A 37 -22.78 -2.47 -0.02
N ASP A 38 -23.04 -1.17 -0.20
CA ASP A 38 -23.02 -0.14 0.85
C ASP A 38 -24.04 0.95 0.53
N HIS A 39 -25.22 0.83 1.08
CA HIS A 39 -26.38 1.68 0.77
C HIS A 39 -26.47 2.96 1.62
N ARG A 40 -25.40 3.35 2.33
CA ARG A 40 -25.42 4.53 3.21
C ARG A 40 -25.49 5.86 2.45
N ALA A 41 -25.05 5.89 1.21
CA ALA A 41 -25.07 7.07 0.33
C ALA A 41 -25.25 6.63 -1.14
N PRO A 42 -25.89 7.45 -2.01
CA PRO A 42 -26.13 7.10 -3.42
C PRO A 42 -24.86 7.26 -4.29
N ILE A 43 -23.76 6.72 -3.84
CA ILE A 43 -22.45 6.78 -4.51
C ILE A 43 -21.85 5.39 -4.63
N MET A 44 -20.93 5.24 -5.58
CA MET A 44 -20.10 4.04 -5.72
C MET A 44 -18.65 4.41 -5.97
N VAL A 45 -17.76 3.49 -5.67
CA VAL A 45 -16.38 3.47 -6.16
C VAL A 45 -16.18 2.25 -7.05
N SER A 46 -15.59 2.46 -8.22
CA SER A 46 -15.15 1.41 -9.14
C SER A 46 -13.63 1.45 -9.20
N GLN A 47 -12.98 0.31 -8.99
CA GLN A 47 -11.52 0.19 -9.02
C GLN A 47 -11.12 -0.97 -9.93
N VAL A 48 -10.21 -0.72 -10.86
CA VAL A 48 -9.56 -1.75 -11.69
C VAL A 48 -8.15 -1.96 -11.18
N TRP A 49 -7.85 -3.17 -10.72
CA TRP A 49 -6.57 -3.57 -10.15
C TRP A 49 -5.83 -4.51 -11.10
N TYR A 50 -4.67 -4.09 -11.56
CA TYR A 50 -3.78 -4.93 -12.36
C TYR A 50 -2.70 -5.55 -11.47
N LYS A 51 -2.49 -6.87 -11.61
CA LYS A 51 -1.44 -7.62 -10.88
C LYS A 51 -0.08 -7.37 -11.50
N VAL A 52 0.37 -6.13 -11.46
CA VAL A 52 1.66 -5.67 -11.98
C VAL A 52 2.05 -4.34 -11.37
N GLY A 53 3.30 -4.22 -10.95
CA GLY A 53 3.93 -3.04 -10.39
C GLY A 53 5.44 -3.18 -10.46
N SER A 54 6.20 -2.37 -9.72
CA SER A 54 7.66 -2.33 -9.84
C SER A 54 8.35 -3.66 -9.53
N SER A 55 7.76 -4.53 -8.72
CA SER A 55 8.35 -5.84 -8.40
C SER A 55 8.28 -6.86 -9.55
N TYR A 56 7.59 -6.53 -10.62
CA TYR A 56 7.54 -7.31 -11.87
C TYR A 56 8.56 -6.83 -12.90
N GLU A 57 9.13 -5.66 -12.70
CA GLU A 57 10.14 -5.06 -13.54
C GLU A 57 11.52 -5.71 -13.33
N HIS A 58 12.46 -5.42 -14.21
CA HIS A 58 13.85 -5.82 -14.11
C HIS A 58 14.78 -4.67 -14.45
N ASP A 59 16.06 -4.79 -14.11
CA ASP A 59 17.08 -3.80 -14.44
C ASP A 59 17.07 -3.49 -15.94
N GLY A 60 17.09 -2.22 -16.30
CA GLY A 60 16.97 -1.69 -17.65
C GLY A 60 15.56 -1.17 -18.02
N ILE A 61 14.52 -1.53 -17.26
CA ILE A 61 13.14 -1.06 -17.51
C ILE A 61 12.42 -0.67 -16.21
N THR A 62 13.15 -0.31 -15.15
CA THR A 62 12.50 0.08 -13.89
C THR A 62 11.77 1.41 -14.02
N GLY A 63 10.65 1.55 -13.33
CA GLY A 63 9.74 2.70 -13.43
C GLY A 63 8.71 2.58 -14.55
N LEU A 64 8.76 1.51 -15.34
CA LEU A 64 7.89 1.31 -16.49
C LEU A 64 6.40 1.25 -16.12
N SER A 65 6.07 0.59 -15.00
CA SER A 65 4.68 0.54 -14.49
C SER A 65 4.16 1.92 -14.12
N HIS A 66 4.99 2.77 -13.54
CA HIS A 66 4.64 4.13 -13.14
C HIS A 66 4.51 5.05 -14.37
N VAL A 67 5.43 4.96 -15.34
CA VAL A 67 5.30 5.69 -16.61
C VAL A 67 4.02 5.28 -17.35
N LEU A 68 3.68 3.99 -17.35
CA LEU A 68 2.45 3.53 -17.96
C LEU A 68 1.21 4.04 -17.22
N GLU A 69 1.24 4.15 -15.88
CA GLU A 69 0.16 4.78 -15.11
C GLU A 69 -0.15 6.18 -15.67
N HIS A 70 0.88 7.03 -15.85
CA HIS A 70 0.73 8.36 -16.45
C HIS A 70 0.14 8.29 -17.86
N MET A 71 0.64 7.37 -18.68
CA MET A 71 0.16 7.22 -20.05
C MET A 71 -1.31 6.79 -20.14
N MET A 72 -1.84 6.07 -19.14
CA MET A 72 -3.24 5.65 -19.12
C MET A 72 -4.24 6.82 -19.09
N PHE A 73 -3.80 8.02 -18.76
CA PHE A 73 -4.61 9.26 -18.81
C PHE A 73 -4.51 10.00 -20.15
N LYS A 74 -3.66 9.53 -21.10
CA LYS A 74 -3.45 10.18 -22.40
C LYS A 74 -4.50 9.81 -23.44
N GLY A 75 -5.36 8.84 -23.12
CA GLY A 75 -6.55 8.55 -23.90
C GLY A 75 -6.40 7.45 -24.96
N THR A 76 -7.49 7.19 -25.63
CA THR A 76 -7.67 6.19 -26.68
C THR A 76 -8.07 6.88 -27.99
N LYS A 77 -8.33 6.10 -29.02
CA LYS A 77 -8.93 6.65 -30.26
C LYS A 77 -10.38 7.09 -30.07
N ALA A 78 -11.12 6.40 -29.19
CA ALA A 78 -12.51 6.76 -28.87
C ALA A 78 -12.59 7.97 -27.97
N HIS A 79 -11.65 8.08 -27.02
CA HIS A 79 -11.55 9.14 -26.01
C HIS A 79 -10.15 9.74 -26.05
N PRO A 80 -9.89 10.75 -26.92
CA PRO A 80 -8.58 11.39 -27.05
C PRO A 80 -8.09 12.05 -25.76
N ASN A 81 -6.82 12.45 -25.75
CA ASN A 81 -6.14 13.02 -24.58
C ASN A 81 -6.99 14.09 -23.82
N GLY A 82 -7.15 13.85 -22.53
CA GLY A 82 -7.92 14.70 -21.59
C GLY A 82 -9.43 14.47 -21.63
N GLU A 83 -9.96 13.70 -22.58
CA GLU A 83 -11.41 13.47 -22.68
C GLU A 83 -11.90 12.53 -21.57
N PHE A 84 -11.12 11.54 -21.18
CA PHE A 84 -11.44 10.65 -20.07
C PHE A 84 -11.75 11.45 -18.77
N SER A 85 -10.79 12.26 -18.32
CA SER A 85 -10.93 13.10 -17.12
C SER A 85 -12.08 14.11 -17.23
N LYS A 86 -12.28 14.66 -18.43
CA LYS A 86 -13.39 15.57 -18.71
C LYS A 86 -14.73 14.88 -18.56
N ILE A 87 -14.92 13.68 -19.15
CA ILE A 87 -16.17 12.91 -19.06
C ILE A 87 -16.45 12.55 -17.59
N ILE A 88 -15.45 12.07 -16.83
CA ILE A 88 -15.62 11.76 -15.41
C ILE A 88 -16.08 13.00 -14.62
N SER A 89 -15.42 14.15 -14.83
CA SER A 89 -15.76 15.40 -14.18
C SER A 89 -17.16 15.91 -14.55
N GLU A 90 -17.55 15.85 -15.83
CA GLU A 90 -18.89 16.23 -16.31
C GLU A 90 -19.99 15.35 -15.73
N ASN A 91 -19.66 14.09 -15.34
CA ASN A 91 -20.57 13.19 -14.63
C ASN A 91 -20.47 13.33 -13.10
N GLY A 92 -19.82 14.38 -12.58
CA GLY A 92 -19.69 14.64 -11.15
C GLY A 92 -18.76 13.68 -10.41
N GLY A 93 -17.94 12.93 -11.15
CA GLY A 93 -17.01 11.98 -10.62
C GLY A 93 -15.64 12.55 -10.29
N ARG A 94 -14.86 11.76 -9.57
CA ARG A 94 -13.42 11.95 -9.33
C ARG A 94 -12.70 10.69 -9.72
N GLU A 95 -11.51 10.84 -10.29
CA GLU A 95 -10.65 9.74 -10.65
C GLU A 95 -9.24 9.94 -10.12
N ASN A 96 -8.51 8.84 -9.99
CA ASN A 96 -7.07 8.84 -9.80
C ASN A 96 -6.53 7.42 -10.05
N ALA A 97 -5.19 7.28 -9.93
CA ALA A 97 -4.49 6.01 -10.00
C ALA A 97 -3.36 5.99 -8.98
N PHE A 98 -2.79 4.82 -8.77
CA PHE A 98 -1.55 4.63 -8.02
C PHE A 98 -0.87 3.34 -8.45
N THR A 99 0.46 3.40 -8.49
CA THR A 99 1.34 2.24 -8.68
C THR A 99 2.04 1.91 -7.38
N SER A 100 2.14 0.61 -7.08
CA SER A 100 2.88 0.07 -5.96
C SER A 100 3.91 -0.96 -6.46
N GLN A 101 4.53 -1.68 -5.53
CA GLN A 101 5.45 -2.75 -5.88
C GLN A 101 4.73 -3.91 -6.60
N ASP A 102 3.53 -4.29 -6.16
CA ASP A 102 2.86 -5.51 -6.63
C ASP A 102 1.63 -5.26 -7.50
N TYR A 103 1.16 -4.02 -7.60
CA TYR A 103 -0.06 -3.68 -8.33
C TYR A 103 -0.04 -2.25 -8.88
N THR A 104 -0.89 -2.04 -9.89
CA THR A 104 -1.30 -0.72 -10.36
C THR A 104 -2.82 -0.67 -10.37
N ALA A 105 -3.41 0.36 -9.80
CA ALA A 105 -4.86 0.50 -9.69
C ALA A 105 -5.36 1.84 -10.19
N TYR A 106 -6.54 1.81 -10.80
CA TYR A 106 -7.26 2.98 -11.32
C TYR A 106 -8.64 3.00 -10.69
N PHE A 107 -9.14 4.17 -10.32
CA PHE A 107 -10.43 4.26 -9.66
C PHE A 107 -11.23 5.49 -10.02
N GLN A 108 -12.57 5.35 -9.96
CA GLN A 108 -13.52 6.43 -10.05
C GLN A 108 -14.49 6.35 -8.87
N THR A 109 -14.78 7.51 -8.27
CA THR A 109 -15.87 7.67 -7.30
C THR A 109 -16.94 8.54 -7.92
N MET A 110 -18.16 8.03 -8.05
CA MET A 110 -19.25 8.68 -8.78
C MET A 110 -20.60 8.41 -8.09
N GLU A 111 -21.63 9.14 -8.50
CA GLU A 111 -23.00 8.78 -8.22
C GLU A 111 -23.34 7.43 -8.88
N LYS A 112 -24.09 6.57 -8.20
CA LYS A 112 -24.29 5.15 -8.57
C LYS A 112 -24.81 4.92 -9.99
N SER A 113 -25.68 5.80 -10.51
CA SER A 113 -26.22 5.67 -11.89
C SER A 113 -25.16 5.87 -12.97
N ARG A 114 -23.96 6.37 -12.61
CA ARG A 114 -22.85 6.65 -13.51
C ARG A 114 -21.86 5.48 -13.66
N LEU A 115 -22.11 4.35 -13.00
CA LEU A 115 -21.28 3.14 -13.16
C LEU A 115 -21.03 2.75 -14.63
N PRO A 116 -22.03 2.82 -15.56
CA PRO A 116 -21.79 2.53 -16.98
C PRO A 116 -20.72 3.41 -17.61
N VAL A 117 -20.62 4.69 -17.21
CA VAL A 117 -19.60 5.62 -17.72
C VAL A 117 -18.21 5.19 -17.27
N SER A 118 -18.04 4.85 -15.97
CA SER A 118 -16.76 4.31 -15.48
C SER A 118 -16.37 3.03 -16.23
N PHE A 119 -17.29 2.10 -16.41
CA PHE A 119 -17.03 0.82 -17.07
C PHE A 119 -16.68 0.95 -18.55
N GLU A 120 -17.37 1.84 -19.27
CA GLU A 120 -17.08 2.13 -20.68
C GLU A 120 -15.65 2.66 -20.84
N LEU A 121 -15.28 3.66 -20.07
CA LEU A 121 -13.97 4.30 -20.13
C LEU A 121 -12.85 3.34 -19.71
N GLU A 122 -13.03 2.59 -18.60
CA GLU A 122 -12.04 1.63 -18.11
C GLU A 122 -11.85 0.44 -19.07
N ALA A 123 -12.93 -0.08 -19.62
CA ALA A 123 -12.87 -1.16 -20.59
C ALA A 123 -12.16 -0.71 -21.88
N ASP A 124 -12.40 0.52 -22.34
CA ASP A 124 -11.73 1.07 -23.52
C ASP A 124 -10.23 1.22 -23.25
N ARG A 125 -9.81 1.92 -22.20
CA ARG A 125 -8.39 2.15 -21.92
C ARG A 125 -7.62 0.87 -21.54
N MET A 126 -8.31 -0.16 -21.05
CA MET A 126 -7.67 -1.45 -20.77
C MET A 126 -7.04 -2.09 -22.01
N ARG A 127 -7.60 -1.89 -23.22
CA ARG A 127 -7.12 -2.57 -24.43
C ARG A 127 -6.88 -1.66 -25.64
N ASN A 128 -7.31 -0.42 -25.60
CA ASN A 128 -7.29 0.50 -26.73
C ASN A 128 -6.49 1.78 -26.46
N LEU A 129 -5.67 1.80 -25.40
CA LEU A 129 -4.79 2.93 -25.11
C LEU A 129 -3.95 3.29 -26.33
N THR A 130 -3.91 4.57 -26.67
CA THR A 130 -2.96 5.09 -27.64
C THR A 130 -1.65 5.44 -26.96
N ILE A 131 -0.53 4.97 -27.52
CA ILE A 131 0.81 5.18 -26.96
C ILE A 131 1.66 5.86 -28.05
N PRO A 132 1.47 7.18 -28.29
CA PRO A 132 2.26 7.94 -29.25
C PRO A 132 3.68 8.15 -28.72
N ASP A 133 4.67 7.99 -29.58
CA ASP A 133 6.09 8.04 -29.20
C ASP A 133 6.47 9.38 -28.57
N ASP A 134 5.98 10.50 -29.11
CA ASP A 134 6.26 11.84 -28.61
C ASP A 134 5.62 12.11 -27.22
N GLU A 135 4.45 11.54 -26.93
CA GLU A 135 3.81 11.64 -25.63
C GLU A 135 4.56 10.80 -24.58
N VAL A 136 4.99 9.58 -24.93
CA VAL A 136 5.81 8.75 -24.02
C VAL A 136 7.08 9.50 -23.61
N LEU A 137 7.81 10.07 -24.58
CA LEU A 137 9.04 10.80 -24.30
C LEU A 137 8.82 12.05 -23.43
N LYS A 138 7.65 12.68 -23.49
CA LYS A 138 7.26 13.78 -22.61
C LYS A 138 6.97 13.28 -21.19
N GLU A 139 6.17 12.20 -21.07
CA GLU A 139 5.80 11.66 -19.77
C GLU A 139 6.99 11.04 -19.01
N VAL A 140 7.91 10.38 -19.69
CA VAL A 140 9.18 9.95 -19.08
C VAL A 140 9.91 11.13 -18.43
N LYS A 141 9.97 12.28 -19.10
CA LYS A 141 10.58 13.49 -18.52
C LYS A 141 9.79 14.02 -17.31
N VAL A 142 8.46 13.94 -17.33
CA VAL A 142 7.61 14.29 -16.18
C VAL A 142 7.93 13.38 -15.00
N VAL A 143 8.00 12.07 -15.22
CA VAL A 143 8.36 11.09 -14.16
C VAL A 143 9.80 11.31 -13.65
N MET A 144 10.74 11.66 -14.52
CA MET A 144 12.10 12.02 -14.10
C MET A 144 12.12 13.28 -13.19
N GLU A 145 11.32 14.30 -13.51
CA GLU A 145 11.20 15.49 -12.64
C GLU A 145 10.47 15.15 -11.32
N GLU A 146 9.47 14.31 -11.38
CA GLU A 146 8.80 13.80 -10.17
C GLU A 146 9.77 13.03 -9.28
N ARG A 147 10.61 12.15 -9.86
CA ARG A 147 11.67 11.46 -9.14
C ARG A 147 12.65 12.42 -8.47
N ARG A 148 13.09 13.48 -9.18
CA ARG A 148 13.95 14.51 -8.59
C ARG A 148 13.26 15.13 -7.37
N MET A 149 12.01 15.58 -7.51
CA MET A 149 11.29 16.26 -6.42
C MET A 149 10.98 15.33 -5.23
N ARG A 150 10.55 14.09 -5.48
CA ARG A 150 10.08 13.19 -4.43
C ARG A 150 11.19 12.40 -3.78
N THR A 151 12.27 12.10 -4.50
CA THR A 151 13.34 11.22 -4.04
C THR A 151 14.66 11.98 -3.91
N GLU A 152 15.19 12.57 -4.99
CA GLU A 152 16.55 13.13 -4.99
C GLU A 152 16.66 14.41 -4.15
N ASP A 153 15.65 15.29 -4.23
CA ASP A 153 15.57 16.52 -3.43
C ASP A 153 15.05 16.28 -1.99
N ASN A 154 14.63 15.06 -1.67
CA ASN A 154 14.16 14.67 -0.33
C ASN A 154 15.16 13.70 0.32
N PRO A 155 16.00 14.16 1.26
CA PRO A 155 17.07 13.34 1.81
C PRO A 155 16.57 12.11 2.59
N GLN A 156 15.38 12.15 3.19
CA GLN A 156 14.80 10.98 3.84
C GLN A 156 14.29 9.95 2.83
N SER A 157 13.63 10.40 1.75
CA SER A 157 13.18 9.50 0.68
C SER A 157 14.37 8.86 -0.05
N LEU A 158 15.43 9.64 -0.30
CA LEU A 158 16.68 9.12 -0.86
C LEU A 158 17.32 8.08 0.07
N THR A 159 17.34 8.34 1.38
CA THR A 159 17.85 7.39 2.36
C THR A 159 17.00 6.11 2.38
N TYR A 160 15.68 6.20 2.28
CA TYR A 160 14.79 5.06 2.22
C TYR A 160 15.00 4.22 0.95
N GLU A 161 15.18 4.86 -0.21
CA GLU A 161 15.49 4.18 -1.47
C GLU A 161 16.82 3.39 -1.37
N GLN A 162 17.89 4.05 -0.91
CA GLN A 162 19.19 3.41 -0.73
C GLN A 162 19.17 2.32 0.33
N PHE A 163 18.36 2.50 1.37
CA PHE A 163 18.12 1.49 2.40
C PHE A 163 17.47 0.24 1.78
N ASN A 164 16.40 0.36 1.00
CA ASN A 164 15.73 -0.77 0.36
C ASN A 164 16.66 -1.49 -0.62
N ALA A 165 17.42 -0.74 -1.44
CA ALA A 165 18.40 -1.30 -2.36
C ALA A 165 19.49 -2.10 -1.65
N THR A 166 19.84 -1.71 -0.40
CA THR A 166 20.81 -2.44 0.45
C THR A 166 20.16 -3.59 1.21
N ALA A 167 18.95 -3.38 1.76
CA ALA A 167 18.25 -4.40 2.53
C ALA A 167 17.94 -5.63 1.68
N TYR A 168 17.41 -5.44 0.48
CA TYR A 168 17.07 -6.54 -0.42
C TYR A 168 18.22 -6.84 -1.39
N THR A 169 18.63 -8.10 -1.44
CA THR A 169 19.69 -8.56 -2.35
C THR A 169 19.12 -9.18 -3.62
N SER A 170 18.17 -10.08 -3.49
CA SER A 170 17.55 -10.81 -4.60
C SER A 170 16.08 -10.49 -4.82
N SER A 171 15.40 -9.97 -3.80
CA SER A 171 14.01 -9.57 -3.91
C SER A 171 13.86 -8.35 -4.84
N PRO A 172 12.87 -8.35 -5.74
CA PRO A 172 12.59 -7.19 -6.58
C PRO A 172 12.07 -5.98 -5.77
N TYR A 173 11.75 -6.12 -4.48
CA TYR A 173 11.41 -4.98 -3.61
C TYR A 173 12.58 -4.01 -3.38
N ARG A 174 13.77 -4.33 -3.88
CA ARG A 174 14.88 -3.38 -4.01
C ARG A 174 14.65 -2.29 -5.06
N ILE A 175 13.74 -2.52 -6.02
CA ILE A 175 13.46 -1.62 -7.13
C ILE A 175 12.48 -0.52 -6.66
N PRO A 176 12.83 0.77 -6.81
CA PRO A 176 11.91 1.84 -6.47
C PRO A 176 10.72 1.87 -7.44
N VAL A 177 9.53 2.17 -6.94
CA VAL A 177 8.32 2.24 -7.76
C VAL A 177 8.45 3.25 -8.90
N ILE A 178 9.10 4.39 -8.63
CA ILE A 178 9.34 5.43 -9.63
C ILE A 178 10.44 5.07 -10.64
N GLY A 179 11.18 3.97 -10.42
CA GLY A 179 12.30 3.53 -11.25
C GLY A 179 13.62 4.22 -10.94
N TRP A 180 14.72 3.63 -11.40
CA TRP A 180 16.05 4.24 -11.37
C TRP A 180 16.17 5.29 -12.46
N MET A 181 16.90 6.40 -12.20
CA MET A 181 17.05 7.49 -13.17
C MET A 181 17.69 7.00 -14.49
N ASP A 182 18.72 6.16 -14.41
CA ASP A 182 19.41 5.61 -15.60
C ASP A 182 18.47 4.77 -16.48
N ASP A 183 17.59 3.98 -15.84
CA ASP A 183 16.59 3.21 -16.59
C ASP A 183 15.56 4.13 -17.26
N LEU A 184 15.08 5.16 -16.53
CA LEU A 184 14.12 6.15 -17.08
C LEU A 184 14.72 6.92 -18.29
N GLU A 185 16.02 7.29 -18.22
CA GLU A 185 16.71 7.97 -19.31
C GLU A 185 16.85 7.10 -20.57
N ASN A 186 16.82 5.77 -20.40
CA ASN A 186 17.02 4.80 -21.47
C ASN A 186 15.75 4.03 -21.88
N LEU A 187 14.59 4.26 -21.23
CA LEU A 187 13.34 3.62 -21.58
C LEU A 187 12.97 3.83 -23.05
N GLN A 188 12.62 2.74 -23.71
CA GLN A 188 12.14 2.76 -25.09
C GLN A 188 10.61 2.69 -25.14
N VAL A 189 10.03 3.34 -26.13
CA VAL A 189 8.56 3.33 -26.32
C VAL A 189 8.03 1.91 -26.48
N GLU A 190 8.81 1.03 -27.08
CA GLU A 190 8.42 -0.36 -27.33
C GLU A 190 8.35 -1.18 -26.03
N ASP A 191 9.21 -0.86 -25.02
CA ASP A 191 9.12 -1.47 -23.68
C ASP A 191 7.74 -1.19 -23.05
N LEU A 192 7.27 0.06 -23.16
CA LEU A 192 5.98 0.47 -22.65
C LEU A 192 4.80 -0.21 -23.38
N LYS A 193 4.89 -0.29 -24.73
CA LYS A 193 3.87 -0.97 -25.55
C LYS A 193 3.79 -2.45 -25.22
N ASP A 194 4.92 -3.11 -25.02
CA ASP A 194 4.98 -4.54 -24.68
C ASP A 194 4.47 -4.78 -23.25
N TRP A 195 4.81 -3.90 -22.31
CA TRP A 195 4.31 -3.95 -20.94
C TRP A 195 2.79 -3.84 -20.90
N TYR A 196 2.23 -2.83 -21.58
CA TYR A 196 0.78 -2.64 -21.69
C TYR A 196 0.09 -3.85 -22.33
N ARG A 197 0.58 -4.35 -23.47
CA ARG A 197 0.00 -5.51 -24.16
C ARG A 197 -0.03 -6.75 -23.28
N MET A 198 1.03 -6.95 -22.47
CA MET A 198 1.17 -8.12 -21.61
C MET A 198 0.26 -8.05 -20.39
N TRP A 199 0.35 -6.94 -19.63
CA TRP A 199 -0.19 -6.88 -18.27
C TRP A 199 -1.57 -6.25 -18.16
N TYR A 200 -1.95 -5.35 -19.08
CA TYR A 200 -3.24 -4.65 -19.04
C TYR A 200 -4.29 -5.46 -19.80
N ALA A 201 -4.80 -6.51 -19.15
CA ALA A 201 -5.72 -7.45 -19.73
C ALA A 201 -6.71 -7.99 -18.69
N PRO A 202 -7.92 -8.40 -19.12
CA PRO A 202 -8.95 -8.85 -18.18
C PRO A 202 -8.50 -10.01 -17.30
N ASN A 203 -7.72 -10.96 -17.82
CA ASN A 203 -7.22 -12.10 -17.06
C ASN A 203 -6.05 -11.77 -16.10
N ASN A 204 -5.62 -10.51 -16.03
CA ASN A 204 -4.66 -9.98 -15.05
C ASN A 204 -5.29 -8.91 -14.16
N ALA A 205 -6.59 -8.70 -14.27
CA ALA A 205 -7.28 -7.63 -13.57
C ALA A 205 -8.33 -8.17 -12.59
N THR A 206 -8.49 -7.44 -11.49
CA THR A 206 -9.64 -7.57 -10.58
C THR A 206 -10.40 -6.24 -10.61
N LEU A 207 -11.69 -6.31 -10.90
CA LEU A 207 -12.61 -5.18 -10.84
C LEU A 207 -13.32 -5.23 -9.49
N VAL A 208 -13.22 -4.15 -8.71
CA VAL A 208 -13.85 -4.02 -7.40
C VAL A 208 -14.85 -2.87 -7.44
N VAL A 209 -16.09 -3.13 -7.08
CA VAL A 209 -17.15 -2.12 -6.99
C VAL A 209 -17.73 -2.14 -5.59
N VAL A 210 -17.70 -0.99 -4.91
CA VAL A 210 -18.29 -0.83 -3.57
C VAL A 210 -19.20 0.38 -3.56
N GLY A 211 -20.40 0.25 -3.02
CA GLY A 211 -21.35 1.36 -2.88
C GLY A 211 -22.81 0.94 -2.99
N ASP A 212 -23.67 1.93 -3.26
CA ASP A 212 -25.12 1.72 -3.42
C ASP A 212 -25.44 1.12 -4.80
N VAL A 213 -25.13 -0.15 -4.98
CA VAL A 213 -25.27 -0.90 -6.23
C VAL A 213 -25.96 -2.24 -6.02
N ASP A 214 -26.61 -2.73 -7.07
CA ASP A 214 -27.13 -4.09 -7.16
C ASP A 214 -26.04 -4.99 -7.81
N PRO A 215 -25.63 -6.10 -7.15
CA PRO A 215 -24.55 -6.96 -7.64
C PRO A 215 -24.84 -7.61 -9.00
N ASP A 216 -26.09 -8.00 -9.27
CA ASP A 216 -26.47 -8.63 -10.53
C ASP A 216 -26.48 -7.62 -11.70
N GLU A 217 -26.90 -6.37 -11.43
CA GLU A 217 -26.81 -5.27 -12.39
C GLU A 217 -25.35 -4.92 -12.69
N VAL A 218 -24.48 -4.84 -11.65
CA VAL A 218 -23.04 -4.62 -11.83
C VAL A 218 -22.42 -5.72 -12.65
N TYR A 219 -22.77 -7.00 -12.38
CA TYR A 219 -22.27 -8.12 -13.18
C TYR A 219 -22.71 -8.07 -14.64
N ALA A 220 -23.99 -7.75 -14.88
CA ALA A 220 -24.50 -7.62 -16.25
C ALA A 220 -23.76 -6.50 -17.01
N GLN A 221 -23.50 -5.37 -16.38
CA GLN A 221 -22.74 -4.28 -16.96
C GLN A 221 -21.26 -4.66 -17.18
N ALA A 222 -20.60 -5.28 -16.21
CA ALA A 222 -19.23 -5.76 -16.35
C ALA A 222 -19.12 -6.73 -17.54
N LYS A 223 -20.07 -7.64 -17.70
CA LYS A 223 -20.14 -8.56 -18.84
C LYS A 223 -20.33 -7.82 -20.17
N LYS A 224 -21.11 -6.75 -20.19
CA LYS A 224 -21.34 -5.94 -21.39
C LYS A 224 -20.07 -5.21 -21.84
N TYR A 225 -19.37 -4.53 -20.92
CA TYR A 225 -18.23 -3.66 -21.25
C TYR A 225 -16.91 -4.42 -21.30
N PHE A 226 -16.61 -5.26 -20.33
CA PHE A 226 -15.35 -5.98 -20.22
C PHE A 226 -15.38 -7.37 -20.88
N GLY A 227 -16.54 -8.01 -21.00
CA GLY A 227 -16.67 -9.34 -21.57
C GLY A 227 -16.08 -9.51 -22.98
N PRO A 228 -16.23 -8.52 -23.89
CA PRO A 228 -15.65 -8.59 -25.24
C PRO A 228 -14.12 -8.50 -25.29
N LEU A 229 -13.47 -8.04 -24.20
CA LEU A 229 -12.02 -7.82 -24.17
C LEU A 229 -11.25 -9.14 -24.20
N LYS A 230 -10.20 -9.18 -25.01
CA LYS A 230 -9.38 -10.39 -25.19
C LYS A 230 -8.36 -10.51 -24.06
N PRO A 231 -8.18 -11.71 -23.48
CA PRO A 231 -7.13 -11.97 -22.50
C PRO A 231 -5.74 -11.90 -23.13
N SER A 232 -4.72 -11.62 -22.35
CA SER A 232 -3.31 -11.68 -22.74
C SER A 232 -2.68 -13.03 -22.39
N LYS A 233 -1.61 -13.39 -23.10
CA LYS A 233 -0.75 -14.54 -22.76
C LYS A 233 0.26 -14.08 -21.71
N ILE A 234 -0.18 -14.05 -20.45
CA ILE A 234 0.68 -13.64 -19.34
C ILE A 234 1.65 -14.77 -19.03
N LYS A 235 2.95 -14.46 -19.03
CA LYS A 235 3.97 -15.40 -18.56
C LYS A 235 4.07 -15.29 -17.05
N PRO A 236 3.87 -16.37 -16.28
CA PRO A 236 4.07 -16.35 -14.85
C PRO A 236 5.47 -15.86 -14.50
N VAL A 237 5.56 -14.88 -13.62
CA VAL A 237 6.85 -14.44 -13.08
C VAL A 237 7.39 -15.56 -12.18
N LYS A 238 8.66 -15.91 -12.35
CA LYS A 238 9.31 -16.89 -11.46
C LYS A 238 9.37 -16.32 -10.06
N PRO A 239 8.95 -17.07 -9.03
CA PRO A 239 9.08 -16.63 -7.65
C PRO A 239 10.52 -16.22 -7.34
N ARG A 240 10.72 -15.07 -6.72
CA ARG A 240 12.01 -14.61 -6.21
C ARG A 240 11.87 -14.43 -4.71
N HIS A 241 12.51 -15.34 -3.97
CA HIS A 241 12.63 -15.19 -2.54
C HIS A 241 13.89 -14.40 -2.22
N GLU A 242 13.81 -13.61 -1.17
CA GLU A 242 15.01 -12.94 -0.66
C GLU A 242 15.99 -13.96 -0.10
N ILE A 243 17.27 -13.85 -0.45
CA ILE A 243 18.30 -14.72 0.08
C ILE A 243 18.52 -14.47 1.57
N ARG A 244 18.95 -15.51 2.28
CA ARG A 244 19.27 -15.41 3.70
C ARG A 244 20.38 -14.37 3.92
N GLN A 245 20.12 -13.40 4.75
CA GLN A 245 21.14 -12.47 5.23
C GLN A 245 22.02 -13.14 6.29
N LEU A 246 23.33 -12.98 6.17
CA LEU A 246 24.32 -13.66 7.05
C LEU A 246 24.95 -12.76 8.09
N GLY A 247 24.53 -11.49 8.16
CA GLY A 247 25.01 -10.50 9.11
C GLY A 247 24.32 -9.16 8.96
N ARG A 248 24.53 -8.27 9.90
CA ARG A 248 24.03 -6.89 9.83
C ARG A 248 24.62 -6.18 8.61
N LYS A 249 23.79 -5.37 7.94
CA LYS A 249 24.21 -4.45 6.88
C LYS A 249 24.11 -3.01 7.39
N ASP A 250 25.08 -2.19 7.08
CA ASP A 250 25.12 -0.77 7.46
C ASP A 250 25.37 0.10 6.23
N LEU A 251 24.64 1.22 6.15
CA LEU A 251 24.74 2.19 5.07
C LEU A 251 24.75 3.60 5.65
N LYS A 252 25.60 4.48 5.10
CA LYS A 252 25.55 5.92 5.35
C LYS A 252 25.21 6.63 4.07
N VAL A 253 24.20 7.49 4.12
CA VAL A 253 23.75 8.33 3.03
C VAL A 253 24.12 9.77 3.37
N GLU A 254 25.04 10.35 2.63
CA GLU A 254 25.44 11.75 2.76
C GLU A 254 24.60 12.58 1.79
N ALA A 255 23.73 13.45 2.32
CA ALA A 255 22.89 14.30 1.49
C ALA A 255 22.60 15.65 2.18
N PRO A 256 22.36 16.73 1.40
CA PRO A 256 21.96 18.01 1.95
C PRO A 256 20.70 17.88 2.80
N ALA A 257 20.84 18.06 4.12
CA ALA A 257 19.73 17.89 5.04
C ALA A 257 19.87 18.80 6.28
N LYS A 258 18.76 19.16 6.90
CA LYS A 258 18.75 19.91 8.16
C LYS A 258 18.95 19.01 9.38
N LEU A 259 18.42 17.82 9.34
CA LEU A 259 18.41 16.87 10.45
C LEU A 259 18.91 15.50 10.00
N PRO A 260 19.60 14.78 10.86
CA PRO A 260 19.92 13.38 10.63
C PRO A 260 18.66 12.53 10.71
N TYR A 261 18.69 11.37 10.08
CA TYR A 261 17.59 10.40 10.10
C TYR A 261 18.15 8.99 10.17
N LEU A 262 17.48 8.12 10.89
CA LEU A 262 17.83 6.72 11.05
C LEU A 262 16.67 5.85 10.59
N ILE A 263 16.98 4.84 9.77
CA ILE A 263 16.05 3.77 9.44
C ILE A 263 16.72 2.40 9.64
N MET A 264 16.01 1.50 10.26
CA MET A 264 16.43 0.14 10.58
C MET A 264 15.34 -0.82 10.12
N GLY A 265 15.70 -1.92 9.46
CA GLY A 265 14.73 -2.90 9.01
C GLY A 265 15.21 -4.33 9.25
N TYR A 266 14.33 -5.14 9.78
CA TYR A 266 14.52 -6.57 9.97
C TYR A 266 13.69 -7.33 8.96
N LYS A 267 14.29 -8.23 8.20
CA LYS A 267 13.55 -9.09 7.27
C LYS A 267 12.50 -9.92 8.02
N ALA A 268 11.25 -9.78 7.60
CA ALA A 268 10.09 -10.37 8.22
C ALA A 268 9.20 -11.08 7.18
N PRO A 269 8.48 -12.13 7.55
CA PRO A 269 7.55 -12.81 6.67
C PRO A 269 6.32 -11.95 6.40
N VAL A 270 5.52 -12.38 5.45
CA VAL A 270 4.16 -11.90 5.18
C VAL A 270 3.17 -13.04 5.34
N VAL A 271 1.87 -12.76 5.28
CA VAL A 271 0.80 -13.76 5.44
C VAL A 271 0.99 -14.94 4.47
N LEU A 272 1.47 -14.68 3.26
CA LEU A 272 1.66 -15.70 2.22
C LEU A 272 2.82 -16.67 2.47
N ASN A 273 3.80 -16.32 3.31
CA ASN A 273 5.03 -17.12 3.47
C ASN A 273 5.50 -17.32 4.91
N ALA A 274 4.70 -16.94 5.89
CA ALA A 274 5.00 -17.18 7.29
C ALA A 274 5.01 -18.68 7.60
N GLU A 275 5.92 -19.12 8.48
CA GLU A 275 5.98 -20.51 8.92
C GLU A 275 4.78 -20.91 9.78
N GLN A 276 4.26 -19.95 10.54
CA GLN A 276 3.06 -20.10 11.36
C GLN A 276 2.07 -18.97 11.03
N ASP A 277 0.82 -19.32 10.84
CA ASP A 277 -0.24 -18.39 10.41
C ASP A 277 -0.41 -17.17 11.33
N TRP A 278 -0.04 -17.28 12.61
CA TRP A 278 -0.16 -16.21 13.59
C TRP A 278 1.00 -15.20 13.58
N GLU A 279 2.16 -15.54 12.95
CA GLU A 279 3.37 -14.71 13.01
C GLU A 279 3.19 -13.31 12.43
N PRO A 280 2.56 -13.11 11.26
CA PRO A 280 2.34 -11.77 10.71
C PRO A 280 1.48 -10.89 11.64
N TYR A 281 0.46 -11.47 12.24
CA TYR A 281 -0.43 -10.75 13.16
C TYR A 281 0.27 -10.39 14.48
N ALA A 282 1.16 -11.26 14.95
CA ALA A 282 1.99 -10.98 16.11
C ALA A 282 3.04 -9.89 15.82
N LEU A 283 3.58 -9.81 14.59
CA LEU A 283 4.47 -8.73 14.15
C LEU A 283 3.71 -7.40 14.05
N ASP A 284 2.48 -7.40 13.57
CA ASP A 284 1.65 -6.22 13.50
C ASP A 284 1.32 -5.69 14.93
N VAL A 285 0.91 -6.58 15.84
CA VAL A 285 0.73 -6.22 17.25
C VAL A 285 2.04 -5.72 17.89
N LEU A 286 3.19 -6.31 17.56
CA LEU A 286 4.50 -5.85 18.01
C LEU A 286 4.79 -4.41 17.56
N ALA A 287 4.50 -4.08 16.29
CA ALA A 287 4.62 -2.72 15.78
C ALA A 287 3.75 -1.76 16.59
N GLY A 288 2.50 -2.12 16.88
CA GLY A 288 1.60 -1.32 17.72
C GLY A 288 2.03 -1.21 19.18
N VAL A 289 2.69 -2.22 19.76
CA VAL A 289 3.29 -2.13 21.10
C VAL A 289 4.41 -1.10 21.12
N LEU A 290 5.24 -1.09 20.09
CA LEU A 290 6.35 -0.14 19.97
C LEU A 290 5.86 1.26 19.60
N ASP A 291 4.99 1.39 18.58
CA ASP A 291 4.51 2.66 18.02
C ASP A 291 3.00 2.63 17.71
N GLY A 292 2.19 2.52 18.73
CA GLY A 292 0.72 2.63 18.66
C GLY A 292 0.22 3.88 19.38
N GLY A 293 0.66 5.06 18.91
CA GLY A 293 0.27 6.36 19.46
C GLY A 293 1.03 6.78 20.72
N ASP A 294 0.58 7.84 21.35
CA ASP A 294 1.31 8.54 22.41
C ASP A 294 1.70 7.69 23.63
N SER A 295 0.94 6.67 23.97
CA SER A 295 1.23 5.78 25.10
C SER A 295 2.07 4.55 24.71
N ALA A 296 2.46 4.42 23.45
CA ALA A 296 3.35 3.37 22.98
C ALA A 296 4.80 3.59 23.50
N ARG A 297 5.61 2.52 23.48
CA ARG A 297 6.94 2.54 24.09
C ARG A 297 7.86 3.61 23.50
N LEU A 298 7.90 3.73 22.15
CA LEU A 298 8.79 4.68 21.49
C LEU A 298 8.41 6.13 21.84
N ALA A 299 7.13 6.48 21.70
CA ALA A 299 6.65 7.82 22.01
C ALA A 299 6.81 8.17 23.49
N SER A 300 6.41 7.26 24.39
CA SER A 300 6.44 7.53 25.84
C SER A 300 7.84 7.52 26.44
N GLU A 301 8.73 6.65 25.99
CA GLU A 301 10.04 6.46 26.62
C GLU A 301 11.18 7.19 25.89
N LEU A 302 11.17 7.22 24.54
CA LEU A 302 12.27 7.79 23.78
C LEU A 302 12.04 9.25 23.40
N VAL A 303 10.78 9.62 23.11
CA VAL A 303 10.46 11.01 22.74
C VAL A 303 10.20 11.84 24.02
N ARG A 304 9.25 11.44 24.86
CA ARG A 304 8.86 12.22 26.05
C ARG A 304 9.68 11.90 27.30
N GLY A 305 10.06 10.64 27.48
CA GLY A 305 10.78 10.20 28.71
C GLY A 305 12.24 10.60 28.68
N LYS A 306 13.06 9.85 27.95
CA LYS A 306 14.50 10.09 27.83
C LYS A 306 14.87 11.26 26.93
N ALA A 307 13.92 11.73 26.11
CA ALA A 307 14.09 12.79 25.13
C ALA A 307 15.31 12.58 24.19
N VAL A 308 15.62 11.32 23.88
CA VAL A 308 16.72 10.97 22.97
C VAL A 308 16.30 11.06 21.50
N ALA A 309 14.99 10.99 21.24
CA ALA A 309 14.41 11.10 19.91
C ALA A 309 13.50 12.34 19.81
N ALA A 310 13.61 13.08 18.71
CA ALA A 310 12.60 14.05 18.31
C ALA A 310 11.37 13.33 17.71
N SER A 311 11.61 12.23 17.00
CA SER A 311 10.59 11.29 16.52
C SER A 311 11.14 9.88 16.52
N ALA A 312 10.28 8.88 16.76
CA ALA A 312 10.61 7.48 16.61
C ALA A 312 9.35 6.71 16.21
N GLY A 313 9.49 5.77 15.29
CA GLY A 313 8.39 4.99 14.74
C GLY A 313 8.74 3.52 14.55
N ALA A 314 7.71 2.68 14.48
CA ALA A 314 7.79 1.28 14.13
C ALA A 314 6.62 0.91 13.20
N SER A 315 6.88 0.13 12.15
CA SER A 315 5.85 -0.33 11.23
C SER A 315 6.14 -1.71 10.67
N TYR A 316 5.07 -2.39 10.28
CA TYR A 316 5.12 -3.67 9.60
C TYR A 316 3.87 -3.79 8.73
N ASP A 317 4.03 -4.33 7.51
CA ASP A 317 2.92 -4.71 6.64
C ASP A 317 3.04 -6.20 6.31
N GLY A 318 2.03 -6.97 6.68
CA GLY A 318 1.95 -8.41 6.42
C GLY A 318 1.22 -8.77 5.12
N TYR A 319 0.71 -7.81 4.38
CA TYR A 319 -0.12 -8.05 3.18
C TYR A 319 0.61 -7.79 1.86
N ASP A 320 1.92 -7.86 1.88
CA ASP A 320 2.75 -7.86 0.67
C ASP A 320 2.78 -9.23 -0.02
N ARG A 321 3.15 -9.26 -1.30
CA ARG A 321 3.32 -10.50 -2.07
C ARG A 321 4.60 -11.26 -1.70
N LEU A 322 5.67 -10.55 -1.34
CA LEU A 322 6.99 -11.09 -1.00
C LEU A 322 7.36 -10.72 0.44
N GLU A 323 8.43 -11.33 0.96
CA GLU A 323 8.99 -10.97 2.28
C GLU A 323 9.22 -9.45 2.39
N THR A 324 8.78 -8.90 3.52
CA THR A 324 8.85 -7.48 3.84
C THR A 324 9.87 -7.17 4.94
N LEU A 325 9.82 -5.96 5.46
CA LEU A 325 10.67 -5.50 6.56
C LEU A 325 9.81 -5.07 7.76
N PHE A 326 10.23 -5.48 8.95
CA PHE A 326 9.81 -4.82 10.19
C PHE A 326 10.69 -3.59 10.37
N LEU A 327 10.12 -2.40 10.27
CA LEU A 327 10.85 -1.14 10.24
C LEU A 327 10.85 -0.45 11.61
N LEU A 328 11.99 0.16 11.94
CA LEU A 328 12.13 1.16 13.00
C LEU A 328 12.77 2.39 12.36
N SER A 329 12.31 3.57 12.72
CA SER A 329 12.89 4.80 12.20
C SER A 329 12.84 5.93 13.23
N GLY A 330 13.62 6.99 13.02
CA GLY A 330 13.54 8.14 13.88
C GLY A 330 14.55 9.22 13.54
N THR A 331 14.35 10.35 14.21
CA THR A 331 15.24 11.52 14.20
C THR A 331 15.73 11.76 15.63
N PRO A 332 17.03 11.87 15.88
CA PRO A 332 17.53 12.15 17.24
C PRO A 332 17.10 13.55 17.68
N ALA A 333 16.87 13.69 18.98
CA ALA A 333 16.59 15.00 19.59
C ALA A 333 17.86 15.88 19.61
N THR A 334 17.67 17.18 19.75
CA THR A 334 18.77 18.14 19.88
C THR A 334 19.72 17.73 21.01
N GLY A 335 21.01 17.64 20.69
CA GLY A 335 22.04 17.23 21.65
C GLY A 335 22.31 15.73 21.70
N HIS A 336 21.57 14.93 20.94
CA HIS A 336 21.77 13.49 20.80
C HIS A 336 22.25 13.12 19.39
N SER A 337 23.05 12.06 19.31
CA SER A 337 23.56 11.51 18.05
C SER A 337 22.63 10.43 17.47
N ILE A 338 22.85 10.09 16.18
CA ILE A 338 22.21 8.91 15.58
C ILE A 338 22.55 7.63 16.39
N ALA A 339 23.79 7.51 16.84
CA ALA A 339 24.22 6.35 17.64
C ALA A 339 23.47 6.25 18.98
N ASP A 340 23.14 7.38 19.63
CA ASP A 340 22.31 7.37 20.84
C ASP A 340 20.89 6.90 20.53
N LEU A 341 20.30 7.34 19.42
CA LEU A 341 18.98 6.92 18.97
C LEU A 341 18.97 5.45 18.60
N GLU A 342 19.94 4.98 17.82
CA GLU A 342 20.06 3.57 17.45
C GLU A 342 20.14 2.69 18.70
N LYS A 343 21.04 3.04 19.64
CA LYS A 343 21.18 2.33 20.91
C LYS A 343 19.86 2.26 21.67
N ALA A 344 19.09 3.36 21.70
CA ALA A 344 17.80 3.41 22.37
C ALA A 344 16.75 2.54 21.70
N LEU A 345 16.71 2.51 20.35
CA LEU A 345 15.82 1.63 19.61
C LEU A 345 16.17 0.16 19.80
N LEU A 346 17.47 -0.20 19.72
CA LEU A 346 17.96 -1.55 19.98
C LEU A 346 17.67 -2.02 21.42
N GLU A 347 17.69 -1.13 22.40
CA GLU A 347 17.28 -1.47 23.77
C GLU A 347 15.77 -1.79 23.85
N GLN A 348 14.91 -1.11 23.09
CA GLN A 348 13.49 -1.46 23.00
C GLN A 348 13.30 -2.84 22.36
N VAL A 349 14.02 -3.12 21.27
CA VAL A 349 14.05 -4.45 20.64
C VAL A 349 14.50 -5.52 21.62
N LYS A 350 15.58 -5.29 22.34
CA LYS A 350 16.08 -6.20 23.38
C LYS A 350 15.02 -6.50 24.43
N ARG A 351 14.35 -5.47 24.95
CA ARG A 351 13.31 -5.61 25.98
C ARG A 351 12.12 -6.47 25.52
N VAL A 352 11.62 -6.30 24.27
CA VAL A 352 10.53 -7.15 23.77
C VAL A 352 10.97 -8.58 23.51
N ARG A 353 12.26 -8.81 23.24
CA ARG A 353 12.84 -10.17 23.11
C ARG A 353 13.03 -10.86 24.46
N GLU A 354 13.40 -10.11 25.49
CA GLU A 354 13.70 -10.68 26.83
C GLU A 354 12.44 -10.86 27.67
N LYS A 355 11.46 -9.96 27.56
CA LYS A 355 10.23 -9.98 28.35
C LYS A 355 9.01 -9.79 27.47
N PRO A 356 7.96 -10.62 27.59
CA PRO A 356 6.70 -10.43 26.90
C PRO A 356 6.14 -9.02 27.15
N ALA A 357 5.43 -8.49 26.16
CA ALA A 357 4.62 -7.29 26.35
C ALA A 357 3.54 -7.55 27.41
N SER A 358 3.14 -6.53 28.14
CA SER A 358 2.09 -6.67 29.14
C SER A 358 0.71 -6.83 28.48
N VAL A 359 -0.21 -7.50 29.16
CA VAL A 359 -1.61 -7.63 28.72
C VAL A 359 -2.20 -6.25 28.44
N LYS A 360 -1.92 -5.24 29.28
CA LYS A 360 -2.40 -3.87 29.08
C LYS A 360 -1.90 -3.22 27.76
N GLU A 361 -0.67 -3.50 27.35
CA GLU A 361 -0.13 -3.03 26.06
C GLU A 361 -0.85 -3.71 24.89
N LEU A 362 -1.06 -5.02 24.98
CA LEU A 362 -1.80 -5.76 23.96
C LEU A 362 -3.25 -5.28 23.85
N ASP A 363 -3.95 -5.14 24.97
CA ASP A 363 -5.34 -4.68 25.00
C ASP A 363 -5.48 -3.29 24.35
N ARG A 364 -4.52 -2.39 24.62
CA ARG A 364 -4.46 -1.08 23.98
C ARG A 364 -4.33 -1.21 22.47
N VAL A 365 -3.35 -1.99 21.99
CA VAL A 365 -3.10 -2.17 20.55
C VAL A 365 -4.30 -2.81 19.87
N LYS A 366 -4.87 -3.88 20.42
CA LYS A 366 -6.06 -4.55 19.90
C LYS A 366 -7.25 -3.60 19.81
N ALA A 367 -7.47 -2.78 20.85
CA ALA A 367 -8.53 -1.78 20.85
C ALA A 367 -8.32 -0.71 19.75
N GLN A 368 -7.08 -0.27 19.53
CA GLN A 368 -6.73 0.69 18.47
C GLN A 368 -6.95 0.09 17.07
N ILE A 369 -6.49 -1.13 16.83
CA ILE A 369 -6.67 -1.83 15.56
C ILE A 369 -8.17 -2.02 15.28
N ARG A 370 -8.95 -2.44 16.29
CA ARG A 370 -10.40 -2.57 16.15
C ARG A 370 -11.07 -1.25 15.79
N ALA A 371 -10.69 -0.16 16.46
CA ALA A 371 -11.23 1.17 16.17
C ALA A 371 -10.87 1.62 14.74
N SER A 372 -9.61 1.40 14.32
CA SER A 372 -9.18 1.72 12.94
C SER A 372 -9.99 0.96 11.91
N LYS A 373 -10.23 -0.34 12.13
CA LYS A 373 -11.03 -1.17 11.21
C LYS A 373 -12.49 -0.71 11.12
N VAL A 374 -13.07 -0.24 12.23
CA VAL A 374 -14.42 0.36 12.20
C VAL A 374 -14.43 1.64 11.35
N TYR A 375 -13.43 2.51 11.52
CA TYR A 375 -13.33 3.74 10.71
C TYR A 375 -13.06 3.46 9.22
N GLU A 376 -12.27 2.42 8.91
CA GLU A 376 -12.06 2.01 7.51
C GLU A 376 -13.38 1.59 6.82
N GLN A 377 -14.32 0.98 7.55
CA GLN A 377 -15.64 0.62 7.03
C GLN A 377 -16.53 1.85 6.72
N ASP A 378 -16.20 3.04 7.22
CA ASP A 378 -16.94 4.26 6.89
C ASP A 378 -16.64 4.79 5.49
N SER A 379 -15.56 4.35 4.86
CA SER A 379 -15.16 4.76 3.52
C SER A 379 -15.31 3.62 2.51
N ILE A 380 -16.21 3.77 1.53
CA ILE A 380 -16.35 2.81 0.42
C ILE A 380 -15.03 2.69 -0.38
N PHE A 381 -14.25 3.75 -0.45
CA PHE A 381 -12.94 3.74 -1.09
C PHE A 381 -11.96 2.80 -0.38
N TYR A 382 -11.81 2.92 0.95
CA TYR A 382 -10.92 2.03 1.71
C TYR A 382 -11.40 0.58 1.75
N GLN A 383 -12.72 0.35 1.75
CA GLN A 383 -13.28 -0.99 1.61
C GLN A 383 -12.86 -1.63 0.28
N ALA A 384 -12.97 -0.88 -0.82
CA ALA A 384 -12.54 -1.36 -2.15
C ALA A 384 -11.00 -1.55 -2.22
N MET A 385 -10.23 -0.63 -1.62
CA MET A 385 -8.77 -0.73 -1.52
C MET A 385 -8.33 -2.02 -0.83
N GLN A 386 -8.92 -2.35 0.31
CA GLN A 386 -8.58 -3.55 1.08
C GLN A 386 -8.83 -4.82 0.25
N ILE A 387 -9.98 -4.89 -0.42
CA ILE A 387 -10.31 -6.01 -1.33
C ILE A 387 -9.27 -6.10 -2.45
N GLY A 388 -9.00 -4.98 -3.12
CA GLY A 388 -8.10 -4.94 -4.27
C GLY A 388 -6.66 -5.32 -3.91
N ILE A 389 -6.11 -4.84 -2.79
CA ILE A 389 -4.78 -5.20 -2.30
C ILE A 389 -4.70 -6.71 -2.09
N LEU A 390 -5.60 -7.29 -1.29
CA LEU A 390 -5.57 -8.70 -0.96
C LEU A 390 -5.61 -9.58 -2.23
N GLU A 391 -6.52 -9.27 -3.15
CA GLU A 391 -6.67 -10.03 -4.39
C GLU A 391 -5.47 -9.92 -5.34
N THR A 392 -4.78 -8.80 -5.31
CA THR A 392 -3.62 -8.59 -6.19
C THR A 392 -2.35 -9.22 -5.65
N VAL A 393 -2.13 -9.22 -4.34
CA VAL A 393 -0.95 -9.87 -3.75
C VAL A 393 -1.05 -11.39 -3.71
N GLY A 394 -2.23 -11.98 -3.97
CA GLY A 394 -2.45 -13.43 -4.01
C GLY A 394 -3.19 -14.00 -2.80
N LEU A 395 -3.72 -13.13 -1.97
CA LEU A 395 -4.66 -13.45 -0.89
C LEU A 395 -6.10 -13.41 -1.41
N SER A 396 -7.07 -13.52 -0.52
CA SER A 396 -8.49 -13.38 -0.81
C SER A 396 -9.08 -12.22 -0.03
N TRP A 397 -10.10 -11.55 -0.58
CA TRP A 397 -10.88 -10.57 0.15
C TRP A 397 -11.45 -11.13 1.48
N LYS A 398 -11.65 -12.45 1.57
CA LYS A 398 -12.10 -13.15 2.79
C LYS A 398 -11.07 -13.09 3.93
N ASP A 399 -9.79 -12.92 3.61
CA ASP A 399 -8.74 -12.79 4.63
C ASP A 399 -8.87 -11.48 5.43
N ALA A 400 -9.55 -10.46 4.85
CA ALA A 400 -9.90 -9.24 5.57
C ALA A 400 -10.84 -9.50 6.76
N ASP A 401 -11.81 -10.39 6.59
CA ASP A 401 -12.78 -10.72 7.65
C ASP A 401 -12.12 -11.47 8.81
N ALA A 402 -11.14 -12.32 8.51
CA ALA A 402 -10.40 -13.08 9.51
C ALA A 402 -9.35 -12.24 10.28
N TYR A 403 -8.98 -11.06 9.76
CA TYR A 403 -7.88 -10.26 10.32
C TYR A 403 -8.10 -9.89 11.79
N LEU A 404 -9.28 -9.34 12.14
CA LEU A 404 -9.56 -8.92 13.51
C LEU A 404 -9.57 -10.12 14.48
N GLU A 405 -10.13 -11.25 14.09
CA GLU A 405 -10.13 -12.47 14.90
C GLU A 405 -8.71 -12.93 15.18
N ARG A 406 -7.84 -12.93 14.16
CA ARG A 406 -6.43 -13.31 14.29
C ARG A 406 -5.64 -12.34 15.16
N ILE A 407 -5.85 -11.03 15.04
CA ILE A 407 -5.26 -10.01 15.92
C ILE A 407 -5.71 -10.22 17.37
N GLU A 408 -7.01 -10.47 17.61
CA GLU A 408 -7.53 -10.71 18.97
C GLU A 408 -6.94 -11.98 19.60
N ALA A 409 -6.63 -12.98 18.81
CA ALA A 409 -6.02 -14.23 19.28
C ALA A 409 -4.53 -14.09 19.64
N VAL A 410 -3.84 -13.01 19.23
CA VAL A 410 -2.40 -12.82 19.53
C VAL A 410 -2.15 -12.73 21.03
N THR A 411 -1.16 -13.48 21.49
CA THR A 411 -0.74 -13.51 22.92
C THR A 411 0.57 -12.75 23.14
N PRO A 412 0.85 -12.33 24.39
CA PRO A 412 2.15 -11.72 24.75
C PRO A 412 3.36 -12.60 24.40
N GLU A 413 3.22 -13.91 24.55
CA GLU A 413 4.26 -14.91 24.24
C GLU A 413 4.51 -15.00 22.74
N GLN A 414 3.48 -14.90 21.92
CA GLN A 414 3.60 -14.86 20.46
C GLN A 414 4.32 -13.59 20.00
N VAL A 415 3.98 -12.43 20.56
CA VAL A 415 4.70 -11.16 20.30
C VAL A 415 6.17 -11.27 20.67
N GLN A 416 6.50 -11.87 21.81
CA GLN A 416 7.88 -12.14 22.18
C GLN A 416 8.57 -13.13 21.23
N ALA A 417 7.86 -14.19 20.84
CA ALA A 417 8.39 -15.23 19.96
C ALA A 417 8.80 -14.64 18.59
N VAL A 418 7.96 -13.82 17.97
CA VAL A 418 8.32 -13.15 16.68
C VAL A 418 9.47 -12.16 16.87
N ALA A 419 9.50 -11.42 17.98
CA ALA A 419 10.62 -10.53 18.29
C ALA A 419 11.94 -11.29 18.42
N ARG A 420 11.95 -12.46 19.07
CA ARG A 420 13.13 -13.34 19.19
C ARG A 420 13.54 -13.95 17.86
N LYS A 421 12.59 -14.33 17.00
CA LYS A 421 12.84 -15.00 15.72
C LYS A 421 13.29 -14.02 14.63
N TYR A 422 12.68 -12.85 14.55
CA TYR A 422 12.86 -11.94 13.42
C TYR A 422 13.72 -10.71 13.74
N LEU A 423 13.63 -10.14 14.95
CA LEU A 423 14.39 -8.94 15.30
C LEU A 423 15.80 -9.32 15.83
N VAL A 424 16.57 -9.94 14.96
CA VAL A 424 17.94 -10.43 15.26
C VAL A 424 18.98 -9.73 14.38
N PRO A 425 20.24 -9.58 14.85
CA PRO A 425 21.28 -8.85 14.11
C PRO A 425 21.49 -9.37 12.69
N GLU A 426 21.33 -10.67 12.46
CA GLU A 426 21.55 -11.31 11.16
C GLU A 426 20.49 -10.92 10.12
N ARG A 427 19.38 -10.33 10.54
CA ARG A 427 18.29 -9.86 9.67
C ARG A 427 18.24 -8.34 9.54
N LEU A 428 19.11 -7.63 10.27
CA LEU A 428 19.10 -6.18 10.40
C LEU A 428 19.86 -5.49 9.26
N THR A 429 19.22 -4.50 8.65
CA THR A 429 19.85 -3.49 7.81
C THR A 429 19.61 -2.12 8.45
N VAL A 430 20.62 -1.26 8.46
CA VAL A 430 20.57 0.08 9.05
C VAL A 430 21.05 1.09 8.01
N ALA A 431 20.33 2.18 7.84
CA ALA A 431 20.77 3.32 7.07
C ALA A 431 20.70 4.60 7.91
N GLU A 432 21.80 5.37 7.86
CA GLU A 432 21.95 6.65 8.51
C GLU A 432 21.99 7.76 7.46
N LEU A 433 21.09 8.74 7.54
CA LEU A 433 21.25 10.00 6.82
C LEU A 433 22.23 10.89 7.59
N VAL A 434 23.34 11.18 6.97
CA VAL A 434 24.38 12.10 7.49
C VAL A 434 24.21 13.46 6.81
N PRO A 435 23.69 14.47 7.53
CA PRO A 435 23.42 15.78 6.97
C PRO A 435 24.68 16.45 6.38
N GLN A 436 24.59 16.85 5.13
CA GLN A 436 25.57 17.71 4.47
C GLN A 436 25.05 19.15 4.39
N PRO A 437 25.93 20.16 4.25
CA PRO A 437 25.52 21.54 4.10
C PRO A 437 24.57 21.73 2.92
N ILE A 438 23.49 22.48 3.16
CA ILE A 438 22.54 22.85 2.11
C ILE A 438 23.14 24.04 1.35
N ASP A 439 23.27 23.92 0.02
CA ASP A 439 23.64 25.03 -0.84
C ASP A 439 22.52 26.09 -0.81
N PRO A 440 22.78 27.32 -0.34
CA PRO A 440 21.77 28.38 -0.29
C PRO A 440 21.24 28.76 -1.69
N LYS A 441 21.98 28.48 -2.76
CA LYS A 441 21.60 28.76 -4.14
C LYS A 441 20.70 27.68 -4.73
N HIS A 442 20.77 26.46 -4.18
CA HIS A 442 19.97 25.31 -4.59
C HIS A 442 19.37 24.63 -3.35
N PRO A 443 18.46 25.29 -2.61
CA PRO A 443 17.81 24.65 -1.46
C PRO A 443 17.01 23.44 -1.96
N PRO A 444 17.01 22.32 -1.20
CA PRO A 444 16.10 21.20 -1.47
C PRO A 444 14.67 21.75 -1.61
N ARG A 445 14.00 21.39 -2.66
CA ARG A 445 12.58 21.78 -2.83
C ARG A 445 11.79 21.12 -1.71
N THR A 446 11.23 21.91 -0.81
CA THR A 446 10.30 21.37 0.19
C THR A 446 9.10 20.81 -0.56
N GLY A 447 8.94 19.49 -0.52
CA GLY A 447 7.84 18.81 -1.18
C GLY A 447 6.52 19.38 -0.68
N GLY A 448 5.92 20.25 -1.46
CA GLY A 448 4.50 20.50 -1.36
C GLY A 448 3.82 19.18 -1.68
N SER A 449 2.79 18.82 -0.91
CA SER A 449 1.89 17.74 -1.27
C SER A 449 1.36 18.00 -2.68
N ALA A 450 2.06 17.49 -3.69
CA ALA A 450 1.56 17.48 -5.04
C ALA A 450 0.35 16.56 -5.01
N HIS A 451 -0.84 17.16 -5.03
CA HIS A 451 -2.03 16.44 -5.45
C HIS A 451 -1.69 15.86 -6.82
N VAL A 452 -1.50 14.55 -6.87
CA VAL A 452 -1.48 13.81 -8.13
C VAL A 452 -2.82 14.13 -8.80
N ARG A 453 -2.76 14.69 -9.99
CA ARG A 453 -3.93 15.01 -10.80
C ARG A 453 -4.55 13.74 -11.34
#